data_f6d19a88596a84aeed7d9e91d9bd68d4
#
_entry.id   f6d19a88596a84aeed7d9e91d9bd68d4
#
_cell.length_a   1.000
_cell.length_b   1.000
_cell.length_c   1.000
_cell.angle_alpha   90.00
_cell.angle_beta   90.00
_cell.angle_gamma   90.00
#
_symmetry.space_group_name_H-M   'P 1'
#
loop_
_entity.id
_entity.type
_entity.pdbx_description
1 polymer ?
#
loop_
_entity_poly.entity_id
_entity_poly.type
_entity_poly.pdbx_seq_one_letter_code
_entity_poly.pdbx_strand_id
1 'polypeptide(L)'
;SPREIFKSRVITLCAENYKCLRTGAVHEFITCRSCDWVNIVAVTKQHELVLIRQFRHGTRETEWEIPGGCIDRTDPSPVEAGIRELMEETGFAGKNARVIGRVHPNPALQGNYCYTVFVEEAERVSEPHLEPTECIVTELVPEQKVREMMRSGTIEHGLVLNALMFYFMEKSK
;
A
#
# COMPACT_ATOMS: atom_id res chain seq x y z
N SER A 1 14.63 23.07 -13.15
CA SER A 1 14.78 21.64 -12.79
C SER A 1 14.77 21.50 -11.29
N PRO A 2 14.20 20.42 -10.75
CA PRO A 2 14.24 20.12 -9.33
C PRO A 2 15.67 20.05 -8.81
N ARG A 3 15.92 20.62 -7.65
CA ARG A 3 17.20 20.51 -6.95
C ARG A 3 17.07 19.38 -5.89
N GLU A 4 17.88 18.34 -6.05
CA GLU A 4 17.94 17.26 -5.05
C GLU A 4 18.51 17.79 -3.74
N ILE A 5 17.80 17.54 -2.62
CA ILE A 5 18.20 17.92 -1.27
C ILE A 5 18.76 16.72 -0.52
N PHE A 6 18.11 15.58 -0.66
CA PHE A 6 18.47 14.33 0.02
C PHE A 6 18.01 13.15 -0.80
N LYS A 7 18.82 12.09 -0.81
CA LYS A 7 18.50 10.82 -1.47
C LYS A 7 18.81 9.64 -0.57
N SER A 8 17.89 8.73 -0.48
CA SER A 8 18.05 7.42 0.14
C SER A 8 17.68 6.31 -0.82
N ARG A 9 17.69 5.06 -0.37
CA ARG A 9 17.18 3.91 -1.14
C ARG A 9 15.70 4.05 -1.48
N VAL A 10 14.92 4.62 -0.58
CA VAL A 10 13.44 4.63 -0.63
C VAL A 10 12.88 5.92 -1.21
N ILE A 11 13.46 7.08 -0.84
CA ILE A 11 12.93 8.39 -1.19
C ILE A 11 14.01 9.35 -1.69
N THR A 12 13.61 10.30 -2.53
CA THR A 12 14.41 11.47 -2.91
C THR A 12 13.61 12.73 -2.59
N LEU A 13 14.17 13.60 -1.74
CA LEU A 13 13.61 14.93 -1.48
C LEU A 13 14.18 15.94 -2.47
N CYS A 14 13.27 16.73 -3.08
CA CYS A 14 13.62 17.76 -4.03
C CYS A 14 13.02 19.10 -3.64
N ALA A 15 13.75 20.19 -3.91
CA ALA A 15 13.21 21.55 -3.88
C ALA A 15 12.88 21.99 -5.31
N GLU A 16 11.69 22.52 -5.50
CA GLU A 16 11.18 22.99 -6.81
C GLU A 16 10.52 24.34 -6.68
N ASN A 17 10.81 25.24 -7.62
CA ASN A 17 10.19 26.55 -7.66
C ASN A 17 8.94 26.56 -8.55
N TYR A 18 7.82 26.98 -8.00
CA TYR A 18 6.56 27.10 -8.72
C TYR A 18 6.06 28.55 -8.68
N LYS A 19 5.61 29.03 -9.83
CA LYS A 19 4.99 30.36 -9.97
C LYS A 19 3.49 30.25 -9.65
N CYS A 20 3.04 31.01 -8.66
CA CYS A 20 1.62 31.16 -8.38
C CYS A 20 0.92 31.91 -9.53
N LEU A 21 -0.04 31.26 -10.19
CA LEU A 21 -0.75 31.87 -11.32
C LEU A 21 -1.60 33.09 -10.93
N ARG A 22 -2.08 33.14 -9.68
CA ARG A 22 -2.90 34.21 -9.15
C ARG A 22 -2.11 35.49 -8.83
N THR A 23 -0.90 35.33 -8.26
CA THR A 23 -0.11 36.45 -7.74
C THR A 23 1.13 36.74 -8.57
N GLY A 24 1.56 35.83 -9.43
CA GLY A 24 2.85 35.89 -10.13
C GLY A 24 4.07 35.62 -9.27
N ALA A 25 3.92 35.48 -7.96
CA ALA A 25 5.01 35.20 -7.04
C ALA A 25 5.58 33.78 -7.24
N VAL A 26 6.89 33.62 -7.03
CA VAL A 26 7.57 32.32 -7.09
C VAL A 26 7.87 31.84 -5.68
N HIS A 27 7.52 30.60 -5.39
CA HIS A 27 7.74 29.96 -4.09
C HIS A 27 8.46 28.64 -4.28
N GLU A 28 9.38 28.33 -3.36
CA GLU A 28 10.03 27.02 -3.29
C GLU A 28 9.14 26.04 -2.54
N PHE A 29 8.96 24.84 -3.10
CA PHE A 29 8.23 23.74 -2.50
C PHE A 29 9.12 22.51 -2.36
N ILE A 30 8.96 21.77 -1.27
CA ILE A 30 9.64 20.50 -1.09
C ILE A 30 8.70 19.39 -1.57
N THR A 31 9.22 18.53 -2.43
CA THR A 31 8.54 17.34 -2.93
C THR A 31 9.33 16.08 -2.56
N CYS A 32 8.61 14.97 -2.36
CA CYS A 32 9.18 13.65 -2.08
C CYS A 32 8.89 12.73 -3.26
N ARG A 33 9.93 12.20 -3.89
CA ARG A 33 9.83 11.21 -4.97
C ARG A 33 10.06 9.82 -4.42
N SER A 34 9.21 8.90 -4.78
CA SER A 34 9.25 7.48 -4.42
C SER A 34 8.82 6.63 -5.61
N CYS A 35 8.99 5.31 -5.53
CA CYS A 35 8.31 4.36 -6.43
C CYS A 35 6.79 4.42 -6.23
N ASP A 36 6.04 3.91 -7.19
CA ASP A 36 4.64 3.57 -6.97
C ASP A 36 4.54 2.41 -5.97
N TRP A 37 3.42 2.32 -5.27
CA TRP A 37 3.16 1.30 -4.26
C TRP A 37 1.96 0.45 -4.65
N VAL A 38 1.89 -0.75 -4.08
CA VAL A 38 0.76 -1.65 -4.20
C VAL A 38 0.33 -2.15 -2.82
N ASN A 39 -0.97 -2.17 -2.58
CA ASN A 39 -1.62 -2.84 -1.46
C ASN A 39 -2.50 -3.97 -1.99
N ILE A 40 -2.54 -5.10 -1.30
CA ILE A 40 -3.26 -6.28 -1.74
C ILE A 40 -4.38 -6.63 -0.77
N VAL A 41 -5.62 -6.59 -1.25
CA VAL A 41 -6.77 -7.17 -0.54
C VAL A 41 -6.92 -8.59 -1.03
N ALA A 42 -6.41 -9.55 -0.26
CA ALA A 42 -6.51 -10.98 -0.55
C ALA A 42 -7.58 -11.61 0.33
N VAL A 43 -8.51 -12.35 -0.27
CA VAL A 43 -9.67 -12.92 0.42
C VAL A 43 -9.74 -14.42 0.19
N THR A 44 -9.85 -15.20 1.27
CA THR A 44 -9.99 -16.65 1.24
C THR A 44 -11.40 -17.08 0.80
N LYS A 45 -11.55 -18.37 0.48
CA LYS A 45 -12.88 -18.97 0.21
C LYS A 45 -13.83 -18.89 1.41
N GLN A 46 -13.30 -18.76 2.61
CA GLN A 46 -14.05 -18.61 3.85
C GLN A 46 -14.41 -17.16 4.17
N HIS A 47 -14.18 -16.23 3.23
CA HIS A 47 -14.41 -14.79 3.41
C HIS A 47 -13.59 -14.17 4.55
N GLU A 48 -12.34 -14.62 4.70
CA GLU A 48 -11.36 -14.01 5.58
C GLU A 48 -10.37 -13.20 4.76
N LEU A 49 -9.99 -12.03 5.26
CA LEU A 49 -8.93 -11.21 4.67
C LEU A 49 -7.57 -11.63 5.23
N VAL A 50 -6.58 -11.68 4.35
CA VAL A 50 -5.18 -11.82 4.74
C VAL A 50 -4.71 -10.46 5.24
N LEU A 51 -4.62 -10.30 6.55
CA LEU A 51 -4.04 -9.11 7.20
C LEU A 51 -2.63 -9.41 7.67
N ILE A 52 -1.86 -8.35 7.85
CA ILE A 52 -0.52 -8.43 8.44
C ILE A 52 -0.41 -7.45 9.61
N ARG A 53 0.52 -7.74 10.51
CA ARG A 53 0.99 -6.77 11.51
C ARG A 53 2.47 -6.50 11.30
N GLN A 54 2.82 -5.25 11.20
CA GLN A 54 4.19 -4.81 10.96
C GLN A 54 4.50 -3.56 11.81
N PHE A 55 5.71 -3.54 12.40
CA PHE A 55 6.19 -2.35 13.11
C PHE A 55 6.57 -1.26 12.10
N ARG A 56 5.99 -0.07 12.27
CA ARG A 56 6.27 1.10 11.44
C ARG A 56 7.12 2.14 12.19
N HIS A 57 8.29 2.43 11.66
CA HIS A 57 9.24 3.36 12.29
C HIS A 57 8.71 4.80 12.37
N GLY A 58 7.80 5.20 11.50
CA GLY A 58 7.21 6.54 11.49
C GLY A 58 6.29 6.77 12.69
N THR A 59 5.37 5.87 12.94
CA THR A 59 4.43 5.89 14.07
C THR A 59 5.06 5.33 15.34
N ARG A 60 6.09 4.46 15.21
CA ARG A 60 6.72 3.67 16.30
C ARG A 60 5.76 2.68 16.93
N GLU A 61 4.80 2.19 16.16
CA GLU A 61 3.77 1.26 16.58
C GLU A 61 3.70 0.07 15.65
N THR A 62 3.03 -1.00 16.11
CA THR A 62 2.72 -2.16 15.28
C THR A 62 1.34 -1.95 14.68
N GLU A 63 1.30 -1.72 13.39
CA GLU A 63 0.09 -1.40 12.64
C GLU A 63 -0.58 -2.68 12.12
N TRP A 64 -1.92 -2.61 12.04
CA TRP A 64 -2.71 -3.55 11.25
C TRP A 64 -2.76 -3.11 9.80
N GLU A 65 -2.28 -3.96 8.92
CA GLU A 65 -2.17 -3.66 7.49
C GLU A 65 -2.67 -4.82 6.63
N ILE A 66 -2.68 -4.60 5.34
CA ILE A 66 -2.77 -5.63 4.30
C ILE A 66 -1.40 -5.75 3.64
N PRO A 67 -1.07 -6.89 3.01
CA PRO A 67 0.19 -7.04 2.28
C PRO A 67 0.39 -5.93 1.25
N GLY A 68 1.65 -5.51 1.08
CA GLY A 68 1.95 -4.45 0.12
C GLY A 68 3.37 -3.93 0.18
N GLY A 69 3.80 -3.34 -0.93
CA GLY A 69 5.16 -2.82 -1.05
C GLY A 69 5.38 -1.92 -2.24
N CYS A 70 6.64 -1.79 -2.64
CA CYS A 70 7.05 -1.03 -3.80
C CYS A 70 6.80 -1.81 -5.10
N ILE A 71 6.34 -1.11 -6.14
CA ILE A 71 6.33 -1.64 -7.49
C ILE A 71 7.75 -1.48 -8.04
N ASP A 72 8.43 -2.59 -8.26
CA ASP A 72 9.78 -2.59 -8.80
C ASP A 72 9.79 -2.34 -10.31
N ARG A 73 10.94 -1.86 -10.82
CA ARG A 73 11.11 -1.63 -12.26
C ARG A 73 11.04 -2.91 -13.10
N THR A 74 11.20 -4.05 -12.47
CA THR A 74 11.12 -5.37 -13.06
C THR A 74 9.71 -5.94 -13.06
N ASP A 75 8.81 -5.38 -12.27
CA ASP A 75 7.42 -5.80 -12.23
C ASP A 75 6.70 -5.34 -13.51
N PRO A 76 6.08 -6.27 -14.28
CA PRO A 76 5.41 -5.92 -15.54
C PRO A 76 4.19 -5.00 -15.34
N SER A 77 3.53 -5.11 -14.19
CA SER A 77 2.35 -4.31 -13.85
C SER A 77 2.12 -4.26 -12.33
N PRO A 78 1.24 -3.36 -11.84
CA PRO A 78 0.82 -3.36 -10.43
C PRO A 78 0.20 -4.68 -9.95
N VAL A 79 -0.39 -5.47 -10.85
CA VAL A 79 -0.97 -6.78 -10.51
C VAL A 79 0.13 -7.78 -10.17
N GLU A 80 1.16 -7.90 -11.03
CA GLU A 80 2.29 -8.79 -10.78
C GLU A 80 3.09 -8.38 -9.55
N ALA A 81 3.30 -7.07 -9.34
CA ALA A 81 3.88 -6.56 -8.10
C ALA A 81 3.07 -7.01 -6.88
N GLY A 82 1.75 -6.87 -6.93
CA GLY A 82 0.86 -7.29 -5.86
C GLY A 82 0.89 -8.80 -5.59
N ILE A 83 0.93 -9.62 -6.63
CA ILE A 83 1.04 -11.09 -6.50
C ILE A 83 2.38 -11.46 -5.84
N ARG A 84 3.48 -10.82 -6.26
CA ARG A 84 4.82 -11.03 -5.68
C ARG A 84 4.85 -10.66 -4.20
N GLU A 85 4.41 -9.46 -3.83
CA GLU A 85 4.39 -8.99 -2.44
C GLU A 85 3.51 -9.87 -1.54
N LEU A 86 2.31 -10.26 -2.01
CA LEU A 86 1.44 -11.19 -1.28
C LEU A 86 2.16 -12.50 -0.96
N MET A 87 2.85 -13.05 -1.95
CA MET A 87 3.60 -14.30 -1.79
C MET A 87 4.79 -14.14 -0.84
N GLU A 88 5.60 -13.08 -1.03
CA GLU A 88 6.81 -12.83 -0.24
C GLU A 88 6.48 -12.58 1.23
N GLU A 89 5.51 -11.70 1.52
CA GLU A 89 5.17 -11.32 2.89
C GLU A 89 4.35 -12.36 3.66
N THR A 90 3.53 -13.15 2.95
CA THR A 90 2.53 -14.00 3.63
C THR A 90 2.55 -15.47 3.22
N GLY A 91 3.17 -15.81 2.10
CA GLY A 91 3.09 -17.14 1.51
C GLY A 91 1.74 -17.46 0.88
N PHE A 92 0.85 -16.49 0.70
CA PHE A 92 -0.46 -16.67 0.07
C PHE A 92 -0.41 -16.40 -1.43
N ALA A 93 -1.22 -17.16 -2.18
CA ALA A 93 -1.53 -16.93 -3.58
C ALA A 93 -3.03 -17.09 -3.79
N GLY A 94 -3.56 -16.54 -4.88
CA GLY A 94 -4.98 -16.65 -5.20
C GLY A 94 -5.25 -16.47 -6.68
N LYS A 95 -6.51 -16.18 -7.02
CA LYS A 95 -7.00 -16.10 -8.41
C LYS A 95 -7.53 -14.72 -8.74
N ASN A 96 -7.75 -14.49 -10.04
CA ASN A 96 -8.46 -13.31 -10.56
C ASN A 96 -7.90 -11.98 -10.04
N ALA A 97 -6.58 -11.92 -9.85
CA ALA A 97 -5.91 -10.70 -9.39
C ALA A 97 -6.18 -9.53 -10.34
N ARG A 98 -6.65 -8.40 -9.81
CA ARG A 98 -6.97 -7.20 -10.59
C ARG A 98 -6.84 -5.93 -9.78
N VAL A 99 -6.51 -4.83 -10.45
CA VAL A 99 -6.57 -3.51 -9.82
C VAL A 99 -8.02 -3.08 -9.62
N ILE A 100 -8.39 -2.72 -8.40
CA ILE A 100 -9.73 -2.23 -8.03
C ILE A 100 -9.75 -0.75 -7.66
N GLY A 101 -8.59 -0.12 -7.52
CA GLY A 101 -8.47 1.30 -7.24
C GLY A 101 -7.04 1.79 -7.16
N ARG A 102 -6.87 3.10 -7.11
CA ARG A 102 -5.58 3.75 -6.83
C ARG A 102 -5.79 5.11 -6.20
N VAL A 103 -4.83 5.54 -5.41
CA VAL A 103 -4.82 6.87 -4.77
C VAL A 103 -3.43 7.49 -4.86
N HIS A 104 -3.35 8.81 -4.72
CA HIS A 104 -2.09 9.46 -4.34
C HIS A 104 -1.95 9.42 -2.82
N PRO A 105 -0.87 8.87 -2.25
CA PRO A 105 -0.69 8.77 -0.80
C PRO A 105 -0.73 10.13 -0.09
N ASN A 106 -0.04 11.09 -0.64
CA ASN A 106 -0.04 12.46 -0.13
C ASN A 106 0.24 13.45 -1.28
N PRO A 107 -0.79 13.88 -2.04
CA PRO A 107 -0.62 14.71 -3.24
C PRO A 107 -0.02 16.10 -2.96
N ALA A 108 0.04 16.54 -1.71
CA ALA A 108 0.71 17.79 -1.35
C ALA A 108 2.24 17.66 -1.39
N LEU A 109 2.78 16.46 -1.23
CA LEU A 109 4.21 16.20 -1.16
C LEU A 109 4.71 15.16 -2.15
N GLN A 110 3.85 14.20 -2.55
CA GLN A 110 4.22 13.01 -3.31
C GLN A 110 3.37 12.87 -4.56
N GLY A 111 4.01 12.51 -5.67
CA GLY A 111 3.33 12.30 -6.95
C GLY A 111 3.13 10.83 -7.33
N ASN A 112 3.62 9.89 -6.51
CA ASN A 112 3.46 8.46 -6.76
C ASN A 112 2.02 8.00 -6.49
N TYR A 113 1.66 6.86 -7.07
CA TYR A 113 0.40 6.15 -6.80
C TYR A 113 0.59 5.04 -5.77
N CYS A 114 -0.49 4.72 -5.04
CA CYS A 114 -0.68 3.46 -4.36
C CYS A 114 -1.85 2.74 -5.02
N TYR A 115 -1.58 1.62 -5.68
CA TYR A 115 -2.59 0.78 -6.33
C TYR A 115 -3.17 -0.20 -5.31
N THR A 116 -4.45 -0.52 -5.46
CA THR A 116 -5.10 -1.60 -4.71
C THR A 116 -5.36 -2.75 -5.66
N VAL A 117 -4.76 -3.89 -5.38
CA VAL A 117 -4.98 -5.16 -6.09
C VAL A 117 -5.88 -6.04 -5.24
N PHE A 118 -6.94 -6.57 -5.83
CA PHE A 118 -7.81 -7.56 -5.20
C PHE A 118 -7.46 -8.95 -5.71
N VAL A 119 -7.35 -9.92 -4.81
CA VAL A 119 -7.04 -11.33 -5.08
C VAL A 119 -8.12 -12.20 -4.45
N GLU A 120 -8.74 -13.03 -5.27
CA GLU A 120 -9.81 -13.96 -4.87
C GLU A 120 -9.25 -15.33 -4.50
N GLU A 121 -9.99 -16.07 -3.67
CA GLU A 121 -9.68 -17.44 -3.27
C GLU A 121 -8.23 -17.62 -2.81
N ALA A 122 -7.76 -16.68 -1.98
CA ALA A 122 -6.41 -16.73 -1.45
C ALA A 122 -6.22 -17.95 -0.54
N GLU A 123 -5.13 -18.67 -0.75
CA GLU A 123 -4.74 -19.82 0.06
C GLU A 123 -3.23 -19.80 0.32
N ARG A 124 -2.81 -20.33 1.45
CA ARG A 124 -1.38 -20.40 1.79
C ARG A 124 -0.74 -21.54 1.00
N VAL A 125 0.27 -21.21 0.21
CA VAL A 125 0.97 -22.14 -0.69
C VAL A 125 2.44 -22.32 -0.34
N SER A 126 2.99 -21.41 0.47
CA SER A 126 4.40 -21.48 0.91
C SER A 126 4.58 -20.82 2.29
N GLU A 127 5.78 -20.93 2.84
CA GLU A 127 6.23 -20.04 3.92
C GLU A 127 6.58 -18.66 3.34
N PRO A 128 6.41 -17.58 4.12
CA PRO A 128 6.82 -16.24 3.69
C PRO A 128 8.35 -16.15 3.53
N HIS A 129 8.78 -15.26 2.63
CA HIS A 129 10.19 -14.97 2.35
C HIS A 129 10.49 -13.50 2.64
N LEU A 130 10.52 -13.16 3.93
CA LEU A 130 10.71 -11.79 4.40
C LEU A 130 12.13 -11.26 4.14
N GLU A 131 12.24 -9.98 3.81
CA GLU A 131 13.55 -9.30 3.81
C GLU A 131 14.12 -9.25 5.25
N PRO A 132 15.46 -9.15 5.41
CA PRO A 132 16.09 -9.10 6.74
C PRO A 132 15.63 -7.95 7.65
N THR A 133 15.02 -6.93 7.09
CA THR A 133 14.49 -5.76 7.79
C THR A 133 13.00 -5.84 8.09
N GLU A 134 12.33 -6.90 7.62
CA GLU A 134 10.90 -7.10 7.79
C GLU A 134 10.61 -8.01 8.98
N CYS A 135 9.62 -7.60 9.76
CA CYS A 135 9.06 -8.39 10.84
C CYS A 135 7.53 -8.35 10.70
N ILE A 136 7.01 -9.31 9.96
CA ILE A 136 5.59 -9.39 9.57
C ILE A 136 4.96 -10.61 10.22
N VAL A 137 3.76 -10.42 10.80
CA VAL A 137 2.90 -11.49 11.29
C VAL A 137 1.62 -11.51 10.47
N THR A 138 1.33 -12.63 9.81
CA THR A 138 0.12 -12.80 9.00
C THR A 138 -1.02 -13.36 9.83
N GLU A 139 -2.20 -12.79 9.68
CA GLU A 139 -3.43 -13.25 10.34
C GLU A 139 -4.59 -13.29 9.33
N LEU A 140 -5.44 -14.32 9.44
CA LEU A 140 -6.71 -14.40 8.71
C LEU A 140 -7.82 -13.82 9.57
N VAL A 141 -8.48 -12.78 9.05
CA VAL A 141 -9.50 -12.05 9.80
C VAL A 141 -10.83 -12.04 9.02
N PRO A 142 -11.94 -12.52 9.60
CA PRO A 142 -13.25 -12.49 8.95
C PRO A 142 -13.62 -11.06 8.49
N GLU A 143 -14.21 -10.94 7.30
CA GLU A 143 -14.62 -9.64 6.72
C GLU A 143 -15.41 -8.76 7.68
N GLN A 144 -16.34 -9.35 8.42
CA GLN A 144 -17.17 -8.61 9.38
C GLN A 144 -16.29 -8.00 10.48
N LYS A 145 -15.28 -8.74 10.95
CA LYS A 145 -14.34 -8.25 11.96
C LYS A 145 -13.46 -7.13 11.42
N VAL A 146 -13.01 -7.23 10.17
CA VAL A 146 -12.26 -6.15 9.49
C VAL A 146 -13.09 -4.85 9.44
N ARG A 147 -14.40 -4.95 9.11
CA ARG A 147 -15.30 -3.79 9.14
C ARG A 147 -15.42 -3.16 10.55
N GLU A 148 -15.41 -3.98 11.59
CA GLU A 148 -15.42 -3.51 12.98
C GLU A 148 -14.09 -2.82 13.32
N MET A 149 -12.96 -3.39 12.91
CA MET A 149 -11.62 -2.82 13.12
C MET A 149 -11.46 -1.46 12.42
N MET A 150 -12.01 -1.30 11.21
CA MET A 150 -12.08 -0.01 10.53
C MET A 150 -12.91 1.03 11.30
N ARG A 151 -14.09 0.62 11.81
CA ARG A 151 -14.99 1.53 12.55
C ARG A 151 -14.46 1.93 13.92
N SER A 152 -13.76 1.03 14.58
CA SER A 152 -13.19 1.26 15.93
C SER A 152 -11.89 2.06 15.90
N GLY A 153 -11.27 2.24 14.71
CA GLY A 153 -9.93 2.81 14.60
C GLY A 153 -8.82 1.83 14.97
N THR A 154 -9.09 0.52 15.02
CA THR A 154 -8.03 -0.49 15.21
C THR A 154 -7.13 -0.59 13.96
N ILE A 155 -7.68 -0.33 12.77
CA ILE A 155 -6.93 -0.12 11.53
C ILE A 155 -6.87 1.39 11.31
N GLU A 156 -5.68 1.98 11.46
CA GLU A 156 -5.45 3.42 11.34
C GLU A 156 -4.67 3.81 10.09
N HIS A 157 -3.96 2.86 9.48
CA HIS A 157 -3.15 3.12 8.29
C HIS A 157 -4.02 3.59 7.12
N GLY A 158 -3.87 4.86 6.71
CA GLY A 158 -4.75 5.51 5.73
C GLY A 158 -4.82 4.80 4.37
N LEU A 159 -3.71 4.27 3.86
CA LEU A 159 -3.68 3.55 2.58
C LEU A 159 -4.37 2.18 2.68
N VAL A 160 -4.29 1.53 3.84
CA VAL A 160 -5.02 0.29 4.12
C VAL A 160 -6.52 0.56 4.15
N LEU A 161 -6.96 1.62 4.84
CA LEU A 161 -8.36 2.04 4.87
C LEU A 161 -8.90 2.36 3.46
N ASN A 162 -8.11 3.03 2.62
CA ASN A 162 -8.47 3.28 1.21
C ASN A 162 -8.65 1.99 0.42
N ALA A 163 -7.73 1.04 0.57
CA ALA A 163 -7.80 -0.24 -0.14
C ALA A 163 -9.03 -1.06 0.29
N LEU A 164 -9.28 -1.15 1.60
CA LEU A 164 -10.47 -1.81 2.16
C LEU A 164 -11.77 -1.13 1.72
N MET A 165 -11.77 0.20 1.61
CA MET A 165 -12.91 0.95 1.07
C MET A 165 -13.21 0.54 -0.37
N PHE A 166 -12.23 0.51 -1.27
CA PHE A 166 -12.42 0.05 -2.65
C PHE A 166 -12.99 -1.36 -2.71
N TYR A 167 -12.45 -2.28 -1.91
CA TYR A 167 -12.93 -3.66 -1.84
C TYR A 167 -14.40 -3.74 -1.41
N PHE A 168 -14.77 -3.08 -0.31
CA PHE A 168 -16.15 -3.13 0.18
C PHE A 168 -17.15 -2.41 -0.72
N MET A 169 -16.73 -1.37 -1.45
CA MET A 169 -17.55 -0.70 -2.45
C MET A 169 -17.80 -1.60 -3.67
N GLU A 170 -16.81 -2.37 -4.11
CA GLU A 170 -16.96 -3.31 -5.23
C GLU A 170 -17.95 -4.42 -4.89
N LYS A 171 -17.91 -4.96 -3.66
CA LYS A 171 -18.89 -5.98 -3.18
C LYS A 171 -20.33 -5.49 -3.05
N SER A 172 -20.53 -4.18 -3.00
CA SER A 172 -21.86 -3.58 -2.83
C SER A 172 -22.60 -3.34 -4.15
N LYS A 173 -21.97 -3.71 -5.28
CA LYS A 173 -22.56 -3.69 -6.62
C LYS A 173 -23.26 -5.00 -6.92
#